data_a4865d992d1d7c4183f6d0954e984a3a
#
_entry.id   a4865d992d1d7c4183f6d0954e984a3a
#
_cell.length_a   1.000
_cell.length_b   1.000
_cell.length_c   1.000
_cell.angle_alpha   90.00
_cell.angle_beta   90.00
_cell.angle_gamma   90.00
#
_symmetry.space_group_name_H-M   'P 1'
#
loop_
_entity.id
_entity.type
_entity.pdbx_description
1 polymer ?
#
loop_
_entity_poly.entity_id
_entity_poly.type
_entity_poly.pdbx_seq_one_letter_code
_entity_poly.pdbx_strand_id
1 'polypeptide(L)'
;MIRNSGNRFGKLALIAALGASLAACGNTPDIASRNLSNGASASIVAVAQPGPVVRSTAPLPVTVSAINVSVPRNLTVSEANLYYPIADIVWRGDMIGDRHVQVQHIFETAFRAGTSDLSGPTGVILDAEVVRFHSLSEKARYSVGGVHNMVFKLTVRRATTGEQLGPTRLVKADLPALGGTAAIEADRKGQTQKVRVTDFLAQAIRKELARFVSA
;
A
#
# COMPACT_ATOMS: atom_id res chain seq x y z
N MET A 1 68.57 -0.47 16.48
CA MET A 1 68.83 -1.80 17.11
C MET A 1 67.58 -2.64 16.94
N ILE A 2 67.69 -3.65 16.11
CA ILE A 2 67.22 -5.03 16.24
C ILE A 2 65.72 -5.23 16.07
N ARG A 3 65.21 -5.68 14.88
CA ARG A 3 64.97 -7.09 14.38
C ARG A 3 63.93 -7.84 15.22
N ASN A 4 62.83 -8.38 14.66
CA ASN A 4 62.72 -9.58 13.81
C ASN A 4 61.21 -9.76 13.44
N SER A 5 60.76 -9.90 12.20
CA SER A 5 60.73 -11.09 11.36
C SER A 5 59.93 -12.28 11.96
N GLY A 6 58.84 -12.63 11.27
CA GLY A 6 58.06 -13.83 11.57
C GLY A 6 56.98 -14.11 10.54
N ASN A 7 57.42 -14.49 9.36
CA ASN A 7 56.63 -15.06 8.28
C ASN A 7 56.28 -16.51 8.58
N ARG A 8 55.01 -16.97 8.47
CA ARG A 8 54.72 -18.39 8.25
C ARG A 8 53.50 -18.61 7.36
N PHE A 9 53.81 -19.06 6.20
CA PHE A 9 52.96 -19.77 5.24
C PHE A 9 52.34 -21.03 5.84
N GLY A 10 51.14 -21.40 5.38
CA GLY A 10 50.54 -22.73 5.66
C GLY A 10 49.15 -22.80 5.09
N LYS A 11 49.04 -23.23 4.01
CA LYS A 11 48.78 -24.48 3.26
C LYS A 11 47.33 -24.53 2.74
N LEU A 12 47.24 -24.56 1.41
CA LEU A 12 46.10 -25.01 0.62
C LEU A 12 45.59 -26.37 1.11
N ALA A 13 44.26 -26.53 1.12
CA ALA A 13 43.62 -27.83 0.95
C ALA A 13 42.48 -27.69 -0.03
N LEU A 14 42.73 -28.14 -1.24
CA LEU A 14 41.80 -28.37 -2.33
C LEU A 14 41.04 -29.65 -2.00
N ILE A 15 39.73 -29.66 -1.89
CA ILE A 15 38.92 -30.87 -1.92
C ILE A 15 37.89 -30.71 -3.05
N ALA A 16 38.19 -31.36 -4.14
CA ALA A 16 37.26 -31.65 -5.21
C ALA A 16 36.41 -32.88 -4.82
N ALA A 17 35.08 -32.77 -4.82
CA ALA A 17 34.20 -33.92 -4.76
C ALA A 17 33.23 -33.87 -5.92
N LEU A 18 33.42 -34.76 -6.88
CA LEU A 18 32.47 -35.16 -7.92
C LEU A 18 31.29 -35.87 -7.25
N GLY A 19 30.09 -35.67 -7.80
CA GLY A 19 28.90 -36.41 -7.34
C GLY A 19 27.67 -36.17 -8.20
N ALA A 20 27.63 -36.80 -9.34
CA ALA A 20 26.50 -37.56 -9.95
C ALA A 20 25.13 -36.91 -10.06
N SER A 21 24.79 -36.54 -11.29
CA SER A 21 23.48 -36.36 -11.87
C SER A 21 22.61 -37.62 -11.75
N LEU A 22 21.40 -37.50 -11.18
CA LEU A 22 20.32 -38.47 -11.32
C LEU A 22 19.17 -37.78 -12.05
N ALA A 23 19.09 -38.07 -13.35
CA ALA A 23 17.90 -37.83 -14.17
C ALA A 23 16.86 -38.91 -13.80
N ALA A 24 15.74 -38.50 -13.22
CA ALA A 24 14.55 -39.35 -13.06
C ALA A 24 13.51 -38.90 -14.07
N CYS A 25 13.45 -39.61 -15.20
CA CYS A 25 12.29 -39.63 -16.09
C CYS A 25 11.15 -40.37 -15.39
N GLY A 26 10.17 -39.66 -14.89
CA GLY A 26 8.91 -40.24 -14.42
C GLY A 26 7.89 -40.34 -15.56
N ASN A 27 7.67 -41.55 -16.00
CA ASN A 27 6.66 -41.96 -16.96
C ASN A 27 5.26 -41.67 -16.40
N THR A 28 4.43 -40.90 -17.10
CA THR A 28 2.99 -40.76 -16.81
C THR A 28 2.27 -42.00 -17.34
N PRO A 29 1.48 -42.73 -16.57
CA PRO A 29 0.68 -43.81 -17.10
C PRO A 29 -0.51 -43.26 -17.89
N ASP A 30 -0.58 -43.68 -19.14
CA ASP A 30 -1.68 -43.50 -20.06
C ASP A 30 -2.88 -44.31 -19.53
N ILE A 31 -3.96 -43.64 -19.08
CA ILE A 31 -5.19 -44.32 -18.68
C ILE A 31 -6.04 -44.51 -19.93
N ALA A 32 -5.93 -45.67 -20.47
CA ALA A 32 -6.74 -46.17 -21.58
C ALA A 32 -8.24 -45.97 -21.36
N SER A 33 -8.87 -45.37 -22.35
CA SER A 33 -10.31 -45.28 -22.56
C SER A 33 -10.99 -46.64 -22.40
N ARG A 34 -11.84 -46.78 -21.37
CA ARG A 34 -12.87 -47.83 -21.38
C ARG A 34 -14.20 -47.20 -21.77
N ASN A 35 -14.57 -47.49 -22.97
CA ASN A 35 -15.89 -47.29 -23.54
C ASN A 35 -16.88 -48.21 -22.80
N LEU A 36 -17.82 -47.67 -22.06
CA LEU A 36 -19.00 -48.37 -21.56
C LEU A 36 -20.23 -47.52 -21.88
N SER A 37 -20.82 -47.82 -23.00
CA SER A 37 -22.19 -47.45 -23.32
C SER A 37 -23.15 -48.15 -22.36
N ASN A 38 -23.83 -47.35 -21.52
CA ASN A 38 -25.19 -47.64 -21.09
C ASN A 38 -25.90 -46.39 -20.65
N GLY A 39 -27.07 -46.16 -21.24
CA GLY A 39 -27.86 -44.96 -21.09
C GLY A 39 -28.40 -44.75 -19.67
N ALA A 40 -28.17 -43.60 -19.17
CA ALA A 40 -29.00 -42.89 -18.21
C ALA A 40 -28.73 -41.42 -18.43
N SER A 41 -29.75 -40.68 -18.84
CA SER A 41 -29.72 -39.21 -18.96
C SER A 41 -29.52 -38.62 -17.60
N ALA A 42 -28.27 -38.35 -17.22
CA ALA A 42 -27.95 -37.49 -16.10
C ALA A 42 -27.87 -36.05 -16.60
N SER A 43 -28.84 -35.24 -16.25
CA SER A 43 -28.80 -33.80 -16.45
C SER A 43 -27.55 -33.24 -15.75
N ILE A 44 -26.52 -32.94 -16.54
CA ILE A 44 -25.35 -32.23 -16.03
C ILE A 44 -25.82 -30.78 -15.76
N VAL A 45 -26.04 -30.45 -14.48
CA VAL A 45 -26.12 -29.05 -14.08
C VAL A 45 -24.77 -28.43 -14.38
N ALA A 46 -24.72 -27.68 -15.48
CA ALA A 46 -23.56 -26.91 -15.83
C ALA A 46 -23.31 -25.91 -14.69
N VAL A 47 -22.30 -26.19 -13.89
CA VAL A 47 -21.77 -25.20 -12.95
C VAL A 47 -21.24 -24.06 -13.82
N ALA A 48 -21.97 -22.94 -13.80
CA ALA A 48 -21.56 -21.73 -14.50
C ALA A 48 -20.18 -21.32 -13.97
N GLN A 49 -19.17 -21.42 -14.82
CA GLN A 49 -17.87 -20.84 -14.52
C GLN A 49 -18.06 -19.34 -14.31
N PRO A 50 -17.47 -18.74 -13.26
CA PRO A 50 -17.47 -17.29 -13.13
C PRO A 50 -16.84 -16.72 -14.39
N GLY A 51 -17.63 -16.01 -15.18
CA GLY A 51 -17.14 -15.30 -16.35
C GLY A 51 -16.02 -14.33 -15.96
N PRO A 52 -15.16 -13.91 -16.89
CA PRO A 52 -14.10 -12.95 -16.59
C PRO A 52 -14.74 -11.71 -15.97
N VAL A 53 -14.28 -11.34 -14.79
CA VAL A 53 -14.68 -10.09 -14.13
C VAL A 53 -14.21 -8.95 -15.03
N VAL A 54 -15.09 -8.45 -15.88
CA VAL A 54 -14.87 -7.26 -16.67
C VAL A 54 -14.74 -6.12 -15.68
N ARG A 55 -13.51 -5.70 -15.37
CA ARG A 55 -13.27 -4.49 -14.62
C ARG A 55 -13.78 -3.34 -15.48
N SER A 56 -14.94 -2.81 -15.12
CA SER A 56 -15.48 -1.63 -15.76
C SER A 56 -14.44 -0.51 -15.64
N THR A 57 -13.91 -0.07 -16.77
CA THR A 57 -13.07 1.12 -16.87
C THR A 57 -13.91 2.39 -17.00
N ALA A 58 -15.22 2.28 -16.76
CA ALA A 58 -16.12 3.42 -16.79
C ALA A 58 -15.66 4.47 -15.74
N PRO A 59 -15.74 5.77 -16.09
CA PRO A 59 -15.46 6.84 -15.15
C PRO A 59 -16.35 6.69 -13.91
N LEU A 60 -15.82 7.00 -12.74
CA LEU A 60 -16.62 7.00 -11.51
C LEU A 60 -17.78 7.97 -11.68
N PRO A 61 -19.06 7.58 -11.45
CA PRO A 61 -20.23 8.41 -11.70
C PRO A 61 -20.45 9.46 -10.59
N VAL A 62 -19.36 10.00 -10.04
CA VAL A 62 -19.39 11.00 -8.98
C VAL A 62 -18.53 12.21 -9.33
N THR A 63 -18.92 13.37 -8.80
CA THR A 63 -18.13 14.60 -8.76
C THR A 63 -17.94 14.99 -7.30
N VAL A 64 -16.71 15.24 -6.86
CA VAL A 64 -16.44 15.65 -5.48
C VAL A 64 -16.65 17.16 -5.36
N SER A 65 -17.68 17.56 -4.63
CA SER A 65 -18.05 18.96 -4.40
C SER A 65 -17.34 19.58 -3.20
N ALA A 66 -17.04 18.80 -2.17
CA ALA A 66 -16.32 19.25 -0.99
C ALA A 66 -15.51 18.12 -0.37
N ILE A 67 -14.41 18.50 0.28
CA ILE A 67 -13.53 17.61 1.02
C ILE A 67 -13.33 18.22 2.40
N ASN A 68 -13.77 17.53 3.44
CA ASN A 68 -13.62 17.90 4.83
C ASN A 68 -12.67 16.91 5.50
N VAL A 69 -11.54 17.39 5.98
CA VAL A 69 -10.57 16.57 6.70
C VAL A 69 -10.48 17.04 8.14
N SER A 70 -10.65 16.12 9.07
CA SER A 70 -10.48 16.35 10.50
C SER A 70 -9.31 15.53 11.03
N VAL A 71 -8.42 16.18 11.76
CA VAL A 71 -7.35 15.53 12.52
C VAL A 71 -7.58 15.83 13.99
N PRO A 72 -8.15 14.88 14.76
CA PRO A 72 -8.52 15.09 16.16
C PRO A 72 -7.32 15.53 17.01
N ARG A 73 -7.51 16.56 17.84
CA ARG A 73 -6.43 17.12 18.67
C ARG A 73 -6.00 16.21 19.83
N ASN A 74 -6.76 15.17 20.13
CA ASN A 74 -6.40 14.15 21.11
C ASN A 74 -5.43 13.08 20.55
N LEU A 75 -5.14 13.09 19.26
CA LEU A 75 -4.10 12.23 18.71
C LEU A 75 -2.73 12.67 19.23
N THR A 76 -2.00 11.72 19.79
CA THR A 76 -0.68 11.97 20.35
C THR A 76 0.36 12.21 19.26
N VAL A 77 1.21 13.22 19.44
CA VAL A 77 2.30 13.55 18.51
C VAL A 77 3.64 13.19 19.14
N SER A 78 4.55 12.59 18.38
CA SER A 78 5.92 12.37 18.80
C SER A 78 6.93 13.01 17.87
N GLU A 79 7.84 13.78 18.47
CA GLU A 79 9.03 14.32 17.83
C GLU A 79 10.30 13.51 18.16
N ALA A 80 10.14 12.33 18.81
CA ALA A 80 11.27 11.48 19.17
C ALA A 80 11.93 10.87 17.93
N ASN A 81 13.26 10.99 17.84
CA ASN A 81 14.04 10.41 16.77
C ASN A 81 14.45 8.95 17.10
N LEU A 82 13.45 8.09 17.29
CA LEU A 82 13.58 6.66 17.54
C LEU A 82 13.25 5.87 16.26
N TYR A 83 13.62 4.61 16.18
CA TYR A 83 13.22 3.75 15.05
C TYR A 83 11.70 3.61 14.95
N TYR A 84 11.03 3.53 16.08
CA TYR A 84 9.57 3.48 16.17
C TYR A 84 9.07 4.31 17.37
N PRO A 85 8.79 5.60 17.17
CA PRO A 85 8.20 6.43 18.23
C PRO A 85 6.78 5.94 18.58
N ILE A 86 6.43 5.94 19.87
CA ILE A 86 5.08 5.57 20.32
C ILE A 86 4.20 6.81 20.26
N ALA A 87 3.38 6.92 19.21
CA ALA A 87 2.44 8.02 19.00
C ALA A 87 1.43 7.67 17.90
N ASP A 88 0.36 8.46 17.78
CA ASP A 88 -0.59 8.40 16.68
C ASP A 88 -0.08 9.14 15.44
N ILE A 89 0.59 10.29 15.67
CA ILE A 89 1.18 11.09 14.62
C ILE A 89 2.70 11.12 14.78
N VAL A 90 3.39 10.66 13.75
CA VAL A 90 4.83 10.82 13.54
C VAL A 90 5.04 11.35 12.13
N TRP A 91 5.56 12.58 12.01
CA TRP A 91 5.76 13.21 10.71
C TRP A 91 7.02 14.05 10.68
N ARG A 92 7.88 13.78 9.70
CA ARG A 92 9.18 14.46 9.50
C ARG A 92 9.39 14.94 8.06
N GLY A 93 8.33 14.96 7.26
CA GLY A 93 8.38 15.44 5.88
C GLY A 93 8.22 16.96 5.73
N ASP A 94 7.85 17.66 6.79
CA ASP A 94 7.76 19.11 6.88
C ASP A 94 8.64 19.66 8.00
N MET A 95 8.94 20.95 7.94
CA MET A 95 9.62 21.64 9.04
C MET A 95 8.83 21.50 10.35
N ILE A 96 9.50 21.71 11.48
CA ILE A 96 8.86 21.67 12.80
C ILE A 96 7.69 22.66 12.84
N GLY A 97 6.53 22.19 13.31
CA GLY A 97 5.29 22.95 13.36
C GLY A 97 4.13 22.12 13.88
N ASP A 98 2.91 22.64 13.73
CA ASP A 98 1.69 21.91 14.12
C ASP A 98 1.45 20.68 13.24
N ARG A 99 1.73 19.49 13.78
CA ARG A 99 1.63 18.22 13.05
C ARG A 99 0.19 17.87 12.66
N HIS A 100 -0.79 18.27 13.45
CA HIS A 100 -2.20 18.06 13.11
C HIS A 100 -2.58 18.86 11.85
N VAL A 101 -2.19 20.13 11.77
CA VAL A 101 -2.42 20.98 10.59
C VAL A 101 -1.66 20.48 9.38
N GLN A 102 -0.42 20.03 9.54
CA GLN A 102 0.38 19.47 8.44
C GLN A 102 -0.23 18.20 7.88
N VAL A 103 -0.68 17.29 8.73
CA VAL A 103 -1.36 16.05 8.33
C VAL A 103 -2.69 16.36 7.64
N GLN A 104 -3.49 17.28 8.18
CA GLN A 104 -4.73 17.74 7.56
C GLN A 104 -4.48 18.21 6.12
N HIS A 105 -3.50 19.08 5.94
CA HIS A 105 -3.14 19.62 4.61
C HIS A 105 -2.67 18.53 3.64
N ILE A 106 -1.94 17.52 4.11
CA ILE A 106 -1.53 16.38 3.27
C ILE A 106 -2.76 15.63 2.75
N PHE A 107 -3.72 15.31 3.62
CA PHE A 107 -4.95 14.63 3.23
C PHE A 107 -5.78 15.46 2.27
N GLU A 108 -5.98 16.75 2.55
CA GLU A 108 -6.74 17.66 1.68
C GLU A 108 -6.11 17.75 0.29
N THR A 109 -4.79 17.91 0.23
CA THR A 109 -4.04 17.97 -1.03
C THR A 109 -4.15 16.66 -1.81
N ALA A 110 -3.96 15.54 -1.13
CA ALA A 110 -4.04 14.21 -1.72
C ALA A 110 -5.44 13.90 -2.26
N PHE A 111 -6.48 14.18 -1.47
CA PHE A 111 -7.85 13.88 -1.88
C PHE A 111 -8.30 14.78 -3.03
N ARG A 112 -7.91 16.05 -3.00
CA ARG A 112 -8.17 16.97 -4.12
C ARG A 112 -7.47 16.48 -5.40
N ALA A 113 -6.20 16.08 -5.32
CA ALA A 113 -5.45 15.54 -6.46
C ALA A 113 -6.08 14.23 -6.98
N GLY A 114 -6.47 13.31 -6.08
CA GLY A 114 -7.04 12.01 -6.45
C GLY A 114 -8.46 12.08 -7.01
N THR A 115 -9.15 13.23 -6.91
CA THR A 115 -10.55 13.36 -7.32
C THR A 115 -10.79 14.49 -8.32
N SER A 116 -9.76 15.22 -8.72
CA SER A 116 -9.86 16.44 -9.57
C SER A 116 -10.44 16.19 -10.97
N ASP A 117 -10.29 15.00 -11.51
CA ASP A 117 -10.77 14.60 -12.84
C ASP A 117 -12.13 13.87 -12.80
N LEU A 118 -12.72 13.72 -11.60
CA LEU A 118 -14.03 13.09 -11.45
C LEU A 118 -15.14 14.08 -11.82
N SER A 119 -15.93 13.74 -12.83
CA SER A 119 -16.97 14.60 -13.43
C SER A 119 -18.30 13.87 -13.61
N GLY A 120 -18.63 12.92 -12.73
CA GLY A 120 -19.87 12.15 -12.81
C GLY A 120 -21.11 12.95 -12.38
N PRO A 121 -22.32 12.44 -12.64
CA PRO A 121 -23.59 13.16 -12.39
C PRO A 121 -23.94 13.28 -10.90
N THR A 122 -23.33 12.48 -10.03
CA THR A 122 -23.64 12.50 -8.60
C THR A 122 -22.62 13.33 -7.82
N GLY A 123 -23.04 14.50 -7.34
CA GLY A 123 -22.21 15.32 -6.44
C GLY A 123 -22.07 14.68 -5.06
N VAL A 124 -20.83 14.56 -4.57
CA VAL A 124 -20.54 13.98 -3.25
C VAL A 124 -19.65 14.89 -2.41
N ILE A 125 -19.80 14.77 -1.09
CA ILE A 125 -18.94 15.36 -0.07
C ILE A 125 -18.16 14.23 0.58
N LEU A 126 -16.87 14.42 0.72
CA LEU A 126 -15.98 13.49 1.43
C LEU A 126 -15.67 14.03 2.81
N ASP A 127 -16.05 13.29 3.85
CA ASP A 127 -15.65 13.58 5.23
C ASP A 127 -14.62 12.53 5.66
N ALA A 128 -13.43 12.97 6.00
CA ALA A 128 -12.34 12.11 6.46
C ALA A 128 -11.92 12.50 7.88
N GLU A 129 -11.92 11.54 8.79
CA GLU A 129 -11.36 11.70 10.14
C GLU A 129 -10.10 10.87 10.25
N VAL A 130 -8.95 11.51 10.47
CA VAL A 130 -7.68 10.81 10.64
C VAL A 130 -7.67 10.10 12.00
N VAL A 131 -7.31 8.83 12.00
CA VAL A 131 -7.17 8.00 13.20
C VAL A 131 -5.70 7.80 13.55
N ARG A 132 -4.86 7.70 12.53
CA ARG A 132 -3.43 7.50 12.68
C ARG A 132 -2.68 8.03 11.46
N PHE A 133 -1.54 8.68 11.71
CA PHE A 133 -0.59 9.09 10.68
C PHE A 133 0.84 8.85 11.18
N HIS A 134 1.24 7.59 11.19
CA HIS A 134 2.53 7.19 11.70
C HIS A 134 3.51 6.94 10.54
N SER A 135 4.34 7.92 10.28
CA SER A 135 5.40 7.89 9.28
C SER A 135 6.76 7.54 9.91
N LEU A 136 7.85 7.83 9.24
CA LEU A 136 9.19 7.54 9.73
C LEU A 136 9.76 8.73 10.54
N SER A 137 10.51 8.40 11.59
CA SER A 137 11.48 9.31 12.15
C SER A 137 12.65 9.51 11.18
N GLU A 138 13.48 10.50 11.39
CA GLU A 138 14.71 10.69 10.61
C GLU A 138 15.67 9.50 10.76
N LYS A 139 15.79 8.98 11.98
CA LYS A 139 16.61 7.79 12.26
C LYS A 139 16.18 6.58 11.42
N ALA A 140 14.90 6.29 11.36
CA ALA A 140 14.37 5.18 10.54
C ALA A 140 14.52 5.48 9.05
N ARG A 141 14.20 6.71 8.61
CA ARG A 141 14.28 7.12 7.21
C ARG A 141 15.67 7.00 6.62
N TYR A 142 16.69 7.50 7.32
CA TYR A 142 18.06 7.49 6.80
C TYR A 142 18.84 6.21 7.12
N SER A 143 18.15 5.17 7.61
CA SER A 143 18.73 3.86 7.85
C SER A 143 17.90 2.71 7.27
N VAL A 144 16.97 2.16 8.04
CA VAL A 144 16.26 0.90 7.71
C VAL A 144 14.99 1.07 6.90
N GLY A 145 14.40 2.28 6.86
CA GLY A 145 13.08 2.49 6.28
C GLY A 145 11.96 1.95 7.16
N GLY A 146 10.87 1.49 6.56
CA GLY A 146 9.73 0.93 7.29
C GLY A 146 8.42 1.04 6.53
N VAL A 147 7.37 1.54 7.19
CA VAL A 147 6.03 1.73 6.62
C VAL A 147 5.49 3.08 7.07
N HIS A 148 4.88 3.82 6.14
CA HIS A 148 3.97 4.91 6.48
C HIS A 148 2.60 4.29 6.76
N ASN A 149 2.22 4.19 8.03
CA ASN A 149 0.93 3.65 8.44
C ASN A 149 -0.07 4.79 8.59
N MET A 150 -1.04 4.85 7.69
CA MET A 150 -2.07 5.88 7.64
C MET A 150 -3.44 5.25 7.77
N VAL A 151 -4.20 5.67 8.76
CA VAL A 151 -5.55 5.14 9.02
C VAL A 151 -6.51 6.32 9.16
N PHE A 152 -7.63 6.25 8.45
CA PHE A 152 -8.68 7.27 8.51
C PHE A 152 -10.07 6.66 8.33
N LYS A 153 -11.07 7.30 8.90
CA LYS A 153 -12.48 7.00 8.63
C LYS A 153 -12.92 7.84 7.44
N LEU A 154 -13.63 7.24 6.51
CA LEU A 154 -14.19 7.90 5.34
C LEU A 154 -15.70 7.75 5.32
N THR A 155 -16.41 8.87 5.29
CA THR A 155 -17.84 8.95 5.05
C THR A 155 -18.07 9.70 3.75
N VAL A 156 -18.91 9.14 2.88
CA VAL A 156 -19.31 9.78 1.63
C VAL A 156 -20.77 10.20 1.72
N ARG A 157 -21.05 11.48 1.49
CA ARG A 157 -22.41 12.02 1.52
C ARG A 157 -22.81 12.60 0.17
N ARG A 158 -24.09 12.56 -0.14
CA ARG A 158 -24.67 13.26 -1.30
C ARG A 158 -24.59 14.77 -1.09
N ALA A 159 -24.04 15.49 -2.05
CA ALA A 159 -23.82 16.93 -1.90
C ALA A 159 -25.13 17.74 -1.78
N THR A 160 -26.21 17.28 -2.42
CA THR A 160 -27.51 17.99 -2.44
C THR A 160 -28.36 17.80 -1.19
N THR A 161 -28.29 16.65 -0.55
CA THR A 161 -29.15 16.28 0.60
C THR A 161 -28.39 16.12 1.90
N GLY A 162 -27.07 15.95 1.84
CA GLY A 162 -26.26 15.58 3.00
C GLY A 162 -26.40 14.10 3.42
N GLU A 163 -27.23 13.33 2.72
CA GLU A 163 -27.47 11.92 2.99
C GLU A 163 -26.18 11.11 2.84
N GLN A 164 -25.91 10.21 3.77
CA GLN A 164 -24.77 9.32 3.72
C GLN A 164 -25.02 8.20 2.70
N LEU A 165 -24.10 8.04 1.75
CA LEU A 165 -24.19 7.10 0.63
C LEU A 165 -23.62 5.70 0.95
N GLY A 166 -23.64 5.30 2.20
CA GLY A 166 -23.15 4.01 2.66
C GLY A 166 -22.48 4.12 4.04
N PRO A 167 -22.08 3.01 4.66
CA PRO A 167 -21.48 3.04 5.98
C PRO A 167 -20.13 3.76 5.98
N THR A 168 -19.83 4.45 7.09
CA THR A 168 -18.46 4.98 7.32
C THR A 168 -17.46 3.84 7.30
N ARG A 169 -16.38 4.01 6.54
CA ARG A 169 -15.37 2.96 6.34
C ARG A 169 -14.07 3.35 7.03
N LEU A 170 -13.46 2.39 7.72
CA LEU A 170 -12.10 2.51 8.20
C LEU A 170 -11.13 2.11 7.09
N VAL A 171 -10.39 3.07 6.57
CA VAL A 171 -9.42 2.87 5.50
C VAL A 171 -8.03 2.75 6.12
N LYS A 172 -7.33 1.67 5.79
CA LYS A 172 -5.93 1.46 6.13
C LYS A 172 -5.11 1.65 4.85
N ALA A 173 -4.24 2.63 4.87
CA ALA A 173 -3.41 3.04 3.75
C ALA A 173 -1.93 2.91 4.14
N ASP A 174 -1.41 1.69 4.08
CA ASP A 174 -0.03 1.38 4.41
C ASP A 174 0.85 1.49 3.17
N LEU A 175 1.86 2.36 3.22
CA LEU A 175 2.81 2.57 2.14
C LEU A 175 4.21 2.14 2.60
N PRO A 176 4.89 1.22 1.89
CA PRO A 176 6.30 0.92 2.15
C PRO A 176 7.15 2.19 2.07
N ALA A 177 7.89 2.46 3.13
CA ALA A 177 8.72 3.64 3.29
C ALA A 177 10.18 3.32 2.99
N LEU A 178 10.80 4.12 2.11
CA LEU A 178 12.19 3.97 1.74
C LEU A 178 13.11 4.31 2.92
N GLY A 179 14.23 3.60 3.02
CA GLY A 179 15.28 3.82 4.01
C GLY A 179 16.66 3.98 3.38
N GLY A 180 17.59 4.58 4.13
CA GLY A 180 18.99 4.71 3.77
C GLY A 180 19.21 5.38 2.41
N THR A 181 20.09 4.80 1.60
CA THR A 181 20.43 5.29 0.26
C THR A 181 19.22 5.45 -0.65
N ALA A 182 18.26 4.52 -0.59
CA ALA A 182 17.06 4.59 -1.42
C ALA A 182 16.19 5.81 -1.09
N ALA A 183 16.11 6.20 0.18
CA ALA A 183 15.40 7.42 0.59
C ALA A 183 16.12 8.68 0.06
N ILE A 184 17.45 8.73 0.16
CA ILE A 184 18.27 9.86 -0.30
C ILE A 184 18.18 10.01 -1.83
N GLU A 185 18.23 8.92 -2.57
CA GLU A 185 18.10 8.94 -4.02
C GLU A 185 16.70 9.38 -4.48
N ALA A 186 15.66 8.94 -3.79
CA ALA A 186 14.30 9.37 -4.05
C ALA A 186 14.15 10.89 -3.81
N ASP A 187 14.70 11.41 -2.73
CA ASP A 187 14.69 12.85 -2.43
C ASP A 187 15.40 13.67 -3.51
N ARG A 188 16.57 13.22 -4.00
CA ARG A 188 17.29 13.87 -5.11
C ARG A 188 16.47 13.93 -6.39
N LYS A 189 15.58 12.97 -6.61
CA LYS A 189 14.67 12.91 -7.76
C LYS A 189 13.34 13.64 -7.50
N GLY A 190 13.22 14.41 -6.43
CA GLY A 190 11.98 15.09 -6.04
C GLY A 190 10.90 14.15 -5.45
N GLN A 191 11.18 12.86 -5.31
CA GLN A 191 10.29 11.86 -4.72
C GLN A 191 10.46 11.82 -3.19
N THR A 192 10.21 12.97 -2.57
CA THR A 192 10.30 13.11 -1.12
C THR A 192 9.27 12.24 -0.40
N GLN A 193 9.45 12.04 0.90
CA GLN A 193 8.46 11.36 1.73
C GLN A 193 7.07 11.99 1.59
N LYS A 194 6.99 13.33 1.55
CA LYS A 194 5.72 14.06 1.41
C LYS A 194 5.06 13.77 0.06
N VAL A 195 5.79 13.86 -1.04
CA VAL A 195 5.27 13.57 -2.39
C VAL A 195 4.73 12.15 -2.44
N ARG A 196 5.51 11.15 -2.04
CA ARG A 196 5.10 9.75 -2.08
C ARG A 196 3.86 9.45 -1.24
N VAL A 197 3.77 10.02 -0.04
CA VAL A 197 2.61 9.87 0.84
C VAL A 197 1.36 10.53 0.23
N THR A 198 1.50 11.74 -0.30
CA THR A 198 0.40 12.47 -0.94
C THR A 198 -0.13 11.71 -2.17
N ASP A 199 0.75 11.24 -3.04
CA ASP A 199 0.39 10.48 -4.25
C ASP A 199 -0.30 9.16 -3.90
N PHE A 200 0.18 8.48 -2.85
CA PHE A 200 -0.42 7.24 -2.39
C PHE A 200 -1.82 7.44 -1.80
N LEU A 201 -2.01 8.48 -0.99
CA LEU A 201 -3.33 8.84 -0.45
C LEU A 201 -4.30 9.28 -1.57
N ALA A 202 -3.81 9.94 -2.63
CA ALA A 202 -4.62 10.27 -3.80
C ALA A 202 -5.12 9.02 -4.53
N GLN A 203 -4.28 8.00 -4.66
CA GLN A 203 -4.70 6.70 -5.20
C GLN A 203 -5.65 5.96 -4.25
N ALA A 204 -5.42 6.04 -2.94
CA ALA A 204 -6.25 5.40 -1.94
C ALA A 204 -7.70 5.94 -1.95
N ILE A 205 -7.88 7.25 -1.97
CA ILE A 205 -9.23 7.85 -2.02
C ILE A 205 -9.97 7.46 -3.30
N ARG A 206 -9.27 7.45 -4.45
CA ARG A 206 -9.85 7.02 -5.73
C ARG A 206 -10.33 5.57 -5.68
N LYS A 207 -9.53 4.68 -5.10
CA LYS A 207 -9.88 3.27 -4.90
C LYS A 207 -11.08 3.10 -3.96
N GLU A 208 -11.16 3.89 -2.90
CA GLU A 208 -12.30 3.85 -1.98
C GLU A 208 -13.59 4.34 -2.65
N LEU A 209 -13.55 5.42 -3.43
CA LEU A 209 -14.71 5.91 -4.18
C LEU A 209 -15.20 4.88 -5.21
N ALA A 210 -14.31 4.16 -5.88
CA ALA A 210 -14.70 3.09 -6.79
C ALA A 210 -15.53 1.99 -6.10
N ARG A 211 -15.24 1.70 -4.83
CA ARG A 211 -15.99 0.72 -4.03
C ARG A 211 -17.38 1.21 -3.61
N PHE A 212 -17.59 2.52 -3.43
CA PHE A 212 -18.90 3.08 -3.10
C PHE A 212 -19.86 3.02 -4.28
N VAL A 213 -19.34 3.00 -5.48
CA VAL A 213 -20.15 2.96 -6.72
C VAL A 213 -20.52 1.52 -7.10
N SER A 214 -19.76 0.53 -6.61
CA SER A 214 -19.93 -0.89 -6.92
C SER A 214 -20.79 -1.63 -5.89
N ALA A 215 -21.24 -0.95 -4.84
CA ALA A 215 -22.07 -1.49 -3.76
C ALA A 215 -23.53 -1.08 -3.93
#